data_5825e692830937c4d90010a80208c26a
#
_entry.id   5825e692830937c4d90010a80208c26a
#
_cell.length_a   1.000
_cell.length_b   1.000
_cell.length_c   1.000
_cell.angle_alpha   90.00
_cell.angle_beta   90.00
_cell.angle_gamma   90.00
#
_symmetry.space_group_name_H-M   'P 1'
#
loop_
_entity.id
_entity.type
_entity.pdbx_description
1 polymer ?
#
loop_
_entity_poly.entity_id
_entity_poly.type
_entity_poly.pdbx_seq_one_letter_code
_entity_poly.pdbx_strand_id
1 'polypeptide(L)'
;NEKYVHSFDPYFIYSIYFNEKNDCDSGLNFPDAFEKLSNIGAKKLFYPPFTDCGTTWTPTKLKSTLGYTTPYSINNWYYYEMEKMSNSVVIEVVRQNLYNNTPVITGLKFVESMYSYTSENTLGVKSDGLWDPSTYENVSGGHALCVVGYDDYKFGGSFRIVNSWGR
;
A
#
# COMPACT_ATOMS: atom_id res chain seq x y z
N ASN A 1 25.97 7.84 8.62
CA ASN A 1 25.41 6.91 7.63
C ASN A 1 23.97 7.32 7.39
N GLU A 2 23.74 8.22 6.46
CA GLU A 2 22.40 8.50 5.95
C GLU A 2 21.90 7.24 5.24
N LYS A 3 20.93 6.56 5.82
CA LYS A 3 20.17 5.55 5.11
C LYS A 3 19.39 6.28 4.01
N TYR A 4 19.82 6.12 2.78
CA TYR A 4 19.09 6.65 1.64
C TYR A 4 17.70 6.02 1.61
N VAL A 5 16.70 6.79 2.00
CA VAL A 5 15.30 6.41 1.84
C VAL A 5 14.95 6.64 0.37
N HIS A 6 14.76 5.57 -0.37
CA HIS A 6 14.29 5.67 -1.74
C HIS A 6 12.77 5.82 -1.72
N SER A 7 12.28 6.88 -2.30
CA SER A 7 10.86 7.01 -2.62
C SER A 7 10.62 6.48 -4.03
N PHE A 8 9.53 5.74 -4.21
CA PHE A 8 9.12 5.19 -5.48
C PHE A 8 7.88 5.88 -6.00
N ASP A 9 7.74 5.92 -7.32
CA ASP A 9 6.62 6.55 -7.99
C ASP A 9 5.44 5.55 -8.07
N PRO A 10 4.36 5.75 -7.32
CA PRO A 10 3.22 4.85 -7.33
C PRO A 10 2.47 4.87 -8.66
N TYR A 11 2.48 6.01 -9.36
CA TYR A 11 1.81 6.15 -10.64
C TYR A 11 2.50 5.37 -11.76
N PHE A 12 3.78 5.08 -11.62
CA PHE A 12 4.49 4.30 -12.62
C PHE A 12 3.89 2.90 -12.79
N ILE A 13 3.73 2.15 -11.71
CA ILE A 13 3.14 0.81 -11.75
C ILE A 13 1.68 0.87 -12.15
N TYR A 14 0.95 1.82 -11.60
CA TYR A 14 -0.45 2.02 -11.93
C TYR A 14 -0.65 2.31 -13.42
N SER A 15 0.13 3.19 -14.03
CA SER A 15 0.03 3.54 -15.44
C SER A 15 0.36 2.37 -16.38
N ILE A 16 1.26 1.47 -15.97
CA ILE A 16 1.56 0.25 -16.75
C ILE A 16 0.38 -0.71 -16.75
N TYR A 17 -0.16 -1.01 -15.56
CA TYR A 17 -1.37 -1.83 -15.42
C TYR A 17 -2.54 -1.26 -16.23
N PHE A 18 -2.68 0.02 -16.16
CA PHE A 18 -3.69 0.83 -16.81
C PHE A 18 -3.67 0.72 -18.33
N ASN A 19 -2.49 0.84 -18.93
CA ASN A 19 -2.30 0.68 -20.36
C ASN A 19 -2.80 -0.67 -20.86
N GLU A 20 -2.76 -1.70 -20.03
CA GLU A 20 -3.26 -3.04 -20.36
C GLU A 20 -4.78 -3.13 -20.25
N LYS A 21 -5.40 -2.39 -19.36
CA LYS A 21 -6.85 -2.43 -19.08
C LYS A 21 -7.64 -1.30 -19.74
N ASN A 22 -6.94 -0.25 -20.18
CA ASN A 22 -7.52 0.97 -20.76
C ASN A 22 -8.61 1.63 -19.87
N ASP A 23 -8.37 1.62 -18.57
CA ASP A 23 -9.32 2.06 -17.56
C ASP A 23 -8.62 2.80 -16.42
N CYS A 24 -8.77 4.14 -16.31
CA CYS A 24 -8.18 5.02 -15.29
C CYS A 24 -8.97 5.09 -13.99
N ASP A 25 -10.11 4.52 -13.95
CA ASP A 25 -11.00 4.62 -12.80
C ASP A 25 -10.99 3.34 -11.94
N SER A 26 -10.47 2.25 -12.49
CA SER A 26 -10.34 0.98 -11.77
C SER A 26 -9.20 1.00 -10.77
N GLY A 27 -9.43 0.43 -9.61
CA GLY A 27 -8.38 0.14 -8.63
C GLY A 27 -7.43 -0.96 -9.12
N LEU A 28 -6.26 -1.01 -8.51
CA LEU A 28 -5.26 -2.04 -8.75
C LEU A 28 -5.30 -3.07 -7.61
N ASN A 29 -5.47 -4.34 -7.93
CA ASN A 29 -5.39 -5.40 -6.92
C ASN A 29 -3.93 -5.77 -6.61
N PHE A 30 -3.71 -6.38 -5.45
CA PHE A 30 -2.37 -6.73 -5.00
C PHE A 30 -1.63 -7.71 -5.91
N PRO A 31 -2.21 -8.83 -6.35
CA PRO A 31 -1.54 -9.75 -7.26
C PRO A 31 -1.01 -9.07 -8.51
N ASP A 32 -1.84 -8.25 -9.18
CA ASP A 32 -1.45 -7.53 -10.38
C ASP A 32 -0.33 -6.52 -10.10
N ALA A 33 -0.42 -5.78 -8.99
CA ALA A 33 0.62 -4.84 -8.59
C ALA A 33 1.96 -5.54 -8.33
N PHE A 34 1.95 -6.63 -7.60
CA PHE A 34 3.15 -7.38 -7.26
C PHE A 34 3.75 -8.10 -8.47
N GLU A 35 2.92 -8.60 -9.36
CA GLU A 35 3.39 -9.15 -10.63
C GLU A 35 4.15 -8.11 -11.46
N LYS A 36 3.61 -6.89 -11.57
CA LYS A 36 4.30 -5.79 -12.24
C LYS A 36 5.61 -5.41 -11.54
N LEU A 37 5.59 -5.31 -10.21
CA LEU A 37 6.81 -5.03 -9.44
C LEU A 37 7.87 -6.12 -9.58
N SER A 38 7.48 -7.38 -9.75
CA SER A 38 8.42 -8.48 -9.98
C SER A 38 8.99 -8.45 -11.39
N ASN A 39 8.15 -8.21 -12.40
CA ASN A 39 8.54 -8.34 -13.80
C ASN A 39 9.21 -7.08 -14.35
N ILE A 40 8.79 -5.91 -13.90
CA ILE A 40 9.21 -4.61 -14.45
C ILE A 40 10.05 -3.83 -13.42
N GLY A 41 9.70 -3.97 -12.14
CA GLY A 41 10.30 -3.21 -11.04
C GLY A 41 9.64 -1.85 -10.82
N ALA A 42 10.08 -1.18 -9.76
CA ALA A 42 9.63 0.15 -9.38
C ALA A 42 10.60 1.22 -9.88
N LYS A 43 10.06 2.36 -10.29
CA LYS A 43 10.82 3.55 -10.64
C LYS A 43 11.01 4.43 -9.41
N LYS A 44 12.19 4.97 -9.19
CA LYS A 44 12.40 6.02 -8.20
C LYS A 44 11.54 7.24 -8.53
N LEU A 45 11.01 7.85 -7.48
CA LEU A 45 10.28 9.11 -7.61
C LEU A 45 11.28 10.23 -7.98
N PHE A 46 11.07 10.82 -9.16
CA PHE A 46 11.73 12.04 -9.60
C PHE A 46 10.68 13.13 -9.77
N TYR A 47 11.06 14.37 -9.52
CA TYR A 47 10.17 15.48 -9.81
C TYR A 47 10.29 15.94 -11.27
N PRO A 48 9.16 16.20 -11.94
CA PRO A 48 7.78 15.95 -11.50
C PRO A 48 7.44 14.44 -11.48
N PRO A 49 6.56 14.01 -10.57
CA PRO A 49 6.10 12.63 -10.55
C PRO A 49 5.35 12.30 -11.84
N PHE A 50 5.34 11.03 -12.18
CA PHE A 50 4.59 10.55 -13.33
C PHE A 50 3.09 10.57 -13.00
N THR A 51 2.31 11.41 -13.69
CA THR A 51 0.88 11.62 -13.36
C THR A 51 -0.07 11.21 -14.48
N ASP A 52 0.47 10.76 -15.60
CA ASP A 52 -0.34 10.45 -16.78
C ASP A 52 -0.73 8.98 -16.82
N CYS A 53 -1.97 8.73 -16.49
CA CYS A 53 -2.57 7.42 -16.58
C CYS A 53 -2.78 6.98 -18.05
N GLY A 54 -3.07 7.89 -18.97
CA GLY A 54 -3.30 7.59 -20.38
C GLY A 54 -2.03 7.35 -21.20
N THR A 55 -0.86 7.26 -20.57
CA THR A 55 0.38 7.05 -21.29
C THR A 55 0.46 5.66 -21.91
N THR A 56 0.59 5.60 -23.23
CA THR A 56 0.89 4.36 -23.93
C THR A 56 2.33 3.91 -23.66
N TRP A 57 2.48 2.78 -23.02
CA TRP A 57 3.79 2.17 -22.75
C TRP A 57 4.21 1.26 -23.91
N THR A 58 5.31 1.63 -24.55
CA THR A 58 6.01 0.73 -25.48
C THR A 58 7.26 0.18 -24.79
N PRO A 59 7.81 -0.95 -25.24
CA PRO A 59 9.06 -1.48 -24.71
C PRO A 59 10.20 -0.44 -24.71
N THR A 60 10.27 0.39 -25.76
CA THR A 60 11.27 1.46 -25.87
C THR A 60 11.03 2.56 -24.82
N LYS A 61 9.77 3.02 -24.67
CA LYS A 61 9.41 4.05 -23.67
C LYS A 61 9.64 3.54 -22.26
N LEU A 62 9.27 2.30 -21.97
CA LEU A 62 9.51 1.68 -20.68
C LEU A 62 11.00 1.64 -20.36
N LYS A 63 11.81 1.16 -21.28
CA LYS A 63 13.28 1.10 -21.13
C LYS A 63 13.90 2.49 -20.92
N SER A 64 13.48 3.49 -21.69
CA SER A 64 13.97 4.86 -21.54
C SER A 64 13.55 5.51 -20.23
N THR A 65 12.36 5.18 -19.72
CA THR A 65 11.82 5.71 -18.46
C THR A 65 12.50 5.09 -17.24
N LEU A 66 12.80 3.80 -17.29
CA LEU A 66 13.54 3.12 -16.22
C LEU A 66 15.02 3.54 -16.20
N GLY A 67 15.53 4.02 -17.33
CA GLY A 67 16.93 4.36 -17.49
C GLY A 67 17.82 3.12 -17.57
N TYR A 68 19.14 3.34 -17.42
CA TYR A 68 20.13 2.25 -17.41
C TYR A 68 20.32 1.63 -16.01
N THR A 69 19.59 2.09 -15.01
CA THR A 69 19.67 1.54 -13.65
C THR A 69 18.82 0.28 -13.57
N THR A 70 19.33 -0.72 -12.86
CA THR A 70 18.54 -1.92 -12.55
C THR A 70 17.27 -1.49 -11.82
N PRO A 71 16.09 -1.82 -12.33
CA PRO A 71 14.84 -1.48 -11.66
C PRO A 71 14.81 -2.16 -10.29
N TYR A 72 14.24 -1.46 -9.30
CA TYR A 72 13.99 -2.04 -7.99
C TYR A 72 12.82 -3.02 -8.10
N SER A 73 13.12 -4.30 -8.18
CA SER A 73 12.10 -5.34 -8.28
C SER A 73 11.99 -6.12 -6.97
N ILE A 74 10.85 -6.75 -6.78
CA ILE A 74 10.66 -7.74 -5.73
C ILE A 74 10.89 -9.13 -6.31
N ASN A 75 11.65 -9.97 -5.60
CA ASN A 75 11.97 -11.31 -6.10
C ASN A 75 10.86 -12.31 -5.81
N ASN A 76 10.27 -12.20 -4.61
CA ASN A 76 9.21 -13.09 -4.15
C ASN A 76 8.16 -12.28 -3.38
N TRP A 77 6.93 -12.70 -3.49
CA TRP A 77 5.83 -12.20 -2.69
C TRP A 77 4.87 -13.35 -2.38
N TYR A 78 4.19 -13.20 -1.24
CA TYR A 78 3.20 -14.17 -0.78
C TYR A 78 1.96 -13.41 -0.39
N TYR A 79 0.80 -14.02 -0.55
CA TYR A 79 -0.44 -13.47 -0.05
C TYR A 79 -1.20 -14.51 0.77
N TYR A 80 -1.99 -14.02 1.68
CA TYR A 80 -2.85 -14.82 2.54
C TYR A 80 -4.30 -14.43 2.28
N GLU A 81 -5.16 -15.41 2.03
CA GLU A 81 -6.60 -15.22 1.92
C GLU A 81 -7.20 -15.12 3.33
N MET A 82 -7.07 -13.95 3.94
CA MET A 82 -7.44 -13.73 5.35
C MET A 82 -8.94 -13.95 5.62
N GLU A 83 -9.80 -13.82 4.61
CA GLU A 83 -11.23 -14.08 4.72
C GLU A 83 -11.55 -15.53 5.14
N LYS A 84 -10.63 -16.45 4.88
CA LYS A 84 -10.75 -17.87 5.24
C LYS A 84 -10.14 -18.21 6.60
N MET A 85 -9.60 -17.21 7.29
CA MET A 85 -8.89 -17.38 8.56
C MET A 85 -9.68 -16.79 9.73
N SER A 86 -9.50 -17.33 10.92
CA SER A 86 -10.00 -16.68 12.14
C SER A 86 -9.17 -15.41 12.44
N ASN A 87 -9.78 -14.45 13.13
CA ASN A 87 -9.09 -13.20 13.51
C ASN A 87 -7.79 -13.47 14.29
N SER A 88 -7.77 -14.46 15.16
CA SER A 88 -6.57 -14.82 15.93
C SER A 88 -5.44 -15.31 15.03
N VAL A 89 -5.74 -16.09 14.00
CA VAL A 89 -4.76 -16.55 13.03
C VAL A 89 -4.24 -15.39 12.19
N VAL A 90 -5.13 -14.50 11.75
CA VAL A 90 -4.74 -13.29 10.99
C VAL A 90 -3.78 -12.42 11.81
N ILE A 91 -4.11 -12.14 13.08
CA ILE A 91 -3.27 -11.36 13.99
C ILE A 91 -1.89 -12.01 14.13
N GLU A 92 -1.85 -13.31 14.34
CA GLU A 92 -0.57 -14.02 14.53
C GLU A 92 0.27 -14.04 13.26
N VAL A 93 -0.32 -14.26 12.09
CA VAL A 93 0.39 -14.19 10.80
C VAL A 93 1.00 -12.81 10.58
N VAL A 94 0.26 -11.74 10.86
CA VAL A 94 0.77 -10.37 10.72
C VAL A 94 1.91 -10.14 11.72
N ARG A 95 1.75 -10.49 12.99
CA ARG A 95 2.78 -10.35 14.03
C ARG A 95 4.06 -11.11 13.67
N GLN A 96 3.94 -12.35 13.19
CA GLN A 96 5.08 -13.17 12.80
C GLN A 96 5.89 -12.53 11.66
N ASN A 97 5.22 -11.96 10.66
CA ASN A 97 5.91 -11.26 9.58
C ASN A 97 6.61 -10.01 10.10
N LEU A 98 5.95 -9.21 10.94
CA LEU A 98 6.54 -8.01 11.53
C LEU A 98 7.73 -8.34 12.45
N TYR A 99 7.65 -9.43 13.23
CA TYR A 99 8.76 -9.92 14.04
C TYR A 99 9.99 -10.25 13.19
N ASN A 100 9.77 -10.77 11.99
CA ASN A 100 10.81 -11.03 11.01
C ASN A 100 11.22 -9.80 10.17
N ASN A 101 10.87 -8.59 10.61
CA ASN A 101 11.14 -7.33 9.92
C ASN A 101 10.54 -7.24 8.51
N THR A 102 9.44 -7.94 8.28
CA THR A 102 8.72 -7.92 7.01
C THR A 102 7.41 -7.13 7.17
N PRO A 103 7.29 -5.93 6.62
CA PRO A 103 6.04 -5.18 6.60
C PRO A 103 4.95 -5.95 5.84
N VAL A 104 3.71 -5.81 6.29
CA VAL A 104 2.56 -6.51 5.70
C VAL A 104 1.66 -5.51 5.01
N ILE A 105 1.51 -5.64 3.69
CA ILE A 105 0.51 -4.88 2.96
C ILE A 105 -0.83 -5.57 3.14
N THR A 106 -1.83 -4.82 3.56
CA THR A 106 -3.17 -5.33 3.81
C THR A 106 -4.22 -4.52 3.06
N GLY A 107 -5.21 -5.23 2.52
CA GLY A 107 -6.44 -4.63 2.04
C GLY A 107 -7.50 -4.67 3.13
N LEU A 108 -8.18 -3.59 3.33
CA LEU A 108 -9.32 -3.55 4.23
C LEU A 108 -10.50 -2.82 3.61
N LYS A 109 -11.67 -3.06 4.17
CA LYS A 109 -12.87 -2.33 3.81
C LYS A 109 -12.72 -0.89 4.28
N PHE A 110 -12.87 0.03 3.34
CA PHE A 110 -12.79 1.44 3.62
C PHE A 110 -14.11 1.94 4.20
N VAL A 111 -14.05 2.60 5.34
CA VAL A 111 -15.20 3.15 6.06
C VAL A 111 -15.01 4.64 6.32
N GLU A 112 -16.10 5.37 6.52
CA GLU A 112 -16.10 6.83 6.61
C GLU A 112 -15.27 7.35 7.79
N SER A 113 -15.26 6.65 8.92
CA SER A 113 -14.45 7.03 10.08
C SER A 113 -12.95 7.08 9.79
N MET A 114 -12.51 6.37 8.77
CA MET A 114 -11.12 6.38 8.36
C MET A 114 -10.68 7.73 7.79
N TYR A 115 -11.57 8.45 7.10
CA TYR A 115 -11.31 9.83 6.66
C TYR A 115 -11.08 10.77 7.83
N SER A 116 -11.87 10.59 8.87
CA SER A 116 -11.79 11.41 10.09
C SER A 116 -10.45 11.27 10.80
N TYR A 117 -9.78 10.15 10.59
CA TYR A 117 -8.51 9.84 11.20
C TYR A 117 -7.31 10.42 10.47
N THR A 118 -7.47 10.68 9.20
CA THR A 118 -6.36 11.03 8.30
C THR A 118 -6.36 12.49 7.90
N SER A 119 -7.41 13.24 8.19
CA SER A 119 -7.46 14.68 7.93
C SER A 119 -7.03 15.46 9.18
N GLU A 120 -6.04 16.33 9.03
CA GLU A 120 -5.49 17.18 10.11
C GLU A 120 -6.54 18.08 10.79
N ASN A 121 -7.72 18.23 10.19
CA ASN A 121 -8.79 19.12 10.63
C ASN A 121 -10.01 18.42 11.22
N THR A 122 -9.92 17.15 11.55
CA THR A 122 -11.12 16.43 11.95
C THR A 122 -11.31 16.44 13.46
N LEU A 123 -12.34 17.10 13.86
CA LEU A 123 -12.98 16.97 15.17
C LEU A 123 -13.36 15.50 15.37
N GLY A 124 -12.61 14.78 16.18
CA GLY A 124 -12.90 13.37 16.47
C GLY A 124 -11.73 12.42 16.40
N VAL A 125 -10.55 12.89 16.01
CA VAL A 125 -9.32 12.08 16.19
C VAL A 125 -9.16 11.83 17.68
N LYS A 126 -9.18 10.57 18.09
CA LYS A 126 -8.82 10.23 19.47
C LYS A 126 -7.40 10.74 19.69
N SER A 127 -7.16 11.43 20.79
CA SER A 127 -5.89 12.07 21.13
C SER A 127 -4.68 11.12 21.14
N ASP A 128 -4.95 9.84 21.13
CA ASP A 128 -3.99 8.74 21.18
C ASP A 128 -3.64 8.16 19.80
N GLY A 129 -4.33 8.59 18.74
CA GLY A 129 -4.12 8.09 17.39
C GLY A 129 -4.63 6.65 17.16
N LEU A 130 -5.54 6.14 17.99
CA LEU A 130 -6.16 4.83 17.80
C LEU A 130 -7.37 4.92 16.87
N TRP A 131 -7.34 4.22 15.77
CA TRP A 131 -8.52 3.94 14.96
C TRP A 131 -9.12 2.60 15.39
N ASP A 132 -10.31 2.65 15.95
CA ASP A 132 -11.07 1.49 16.40
C ASP A 132 -12.50 1.60 15.85
N PRO A 133 -12.77 1.01 14.69
CA PRO A 133 -14.11 1.02 14.10
C PRO A 133 -15.03 0.07 14.89
N SER A 134 -15.57 0.56 15.99
CA SER A 134 -16.45 -0.23 16.88
C SER A 134 -17.84 -0.48 16.32
N THR A 135 -18.20 0.18 15.22
CA THR A 135 -19.53 0.08 14.59
C THR A 135 -19.40 -0.28 13.13
N TYR A 136 -20.38 -1.02 12.61
CA TYR A 136 -20.51 -1.29 11.17
C TYR A 136 -20.87 0.02 10.46
N GLU A 137 -19.87 0.66 9.91
CA GLU A 137 -20.07 1.82 9.06
C GLU A 137 -20.29 1.39 7.62
N ASN A 138 -20.85 2.28 6.82
CA ASN A 138 -21.01 2.04 5.39
C ASN A 138 -19.63 1.86 4.74
N VAL A 139 -19.48 0.77 4.01
CA VAL A 139 -18.28 0.49 3.24
C VAL A 139 -18.36 1.23 1.92
N SER A 140 -17.41 2.11 1.67
CA SER A 140 -17.32 2.88 0.42
C SER A 140 -16.31 2.33 -0.58
N GLY A 141 -15.59 1.25 -0.24
CA GLY A 141 -14.62 0.62 -1.14
C GLY A 141 -13.59 -0.24 -0.43
N GLY A 142 -12.52 -0.56 -1.13
CA GLY A 142 -11.33 -1.19 -0.59
C GLY A 142 -10.19 -0.17 -0.45
N HIS A 143 -9.33 -0.34 0.54
CA HIS A 143 -8.16 0.50 0.73
C HIS A 143 -6.94 -0.34 1.10
N ALA A 144 -5.79 0.04 0.54
CA ALA A 144 -4.52 -0.62 0.78
C ALA A 144 -3.69 0.17 1.82
N LEU A 145 -3.22 -0.52 2.83
CA LEU A 145 -2.39 0.03 3.90
C LEU A 145 -1.17 -0.85 4.15
N CYS A 146 -0.16 -0.30 4.80
CA CYS A 146 1.02 -1.05 5.21
C CYS A 146 1.10 -1.14 6.73
N VAL A 147 1.07 -2.35 7.27
CA VAL A 147 1.31 -2.63 8.69
C VAL A 147 2.80 -2.74 8.91
N VAL A 148 3.34 -1.91 9.80
CA VAL A 148 4.80 -1.76 10.00
C VAL A 148 5.25 -2.05 11.42
N GLY A 149 4.35 -2.36 12.32
CA GLY A 149 4.68 -2.69 13.71
C GLY A 149 3.46 -3.13 14.50
N TYR A 150 3.70 -3.58 15.72
CA TYR A 150 2.66 -3.93 16.69
C TYR A 150 3.11 -3.60 18.10
N ASP A 151 2.13 -3.44 18.99
CA ASP A 151 2.35 -3.29 20.43
C ASP A 151 1.27 -4.09 21.15
N ASP A 152 1.67 -5.10 21.91
CA ASP A 152 0.74 -6.01 22.59
C ASP A 152 0.06 -5.38 23.81
N TYR A 153 0.61 -4.28 24.33
CA TYR A 153 0.14 -3.63 25.54
C TYR A 153 -0.64 -2.36 25.28
N LYS A 154 -0.31 -1.67 24.19
CA LYS A 154 -0.97 -0.41 23.84
C LYS A 154 -2.39 -0.69 23.36
N PHE A 155 -3.37 -0.07 24.01
CA PHE A 155 -4.81 -0.21 23.69
C PHE A 155 -5.36 -1.66 23.77
N GLY A 156 -4.69 -2.55 24.53
CA GLY A 156 -5.07 -3.96 24.58
C GLY A 156 -4.58 -4.80 23.41
N GLY A 157 -3.59 -4.28 22.69
CA GLY A 157 -3.00 -4.82 21.47
C GLY A 157 -3.38 -3.98 20.24
N SER A 158 -2.38 -3.50 19.54
CA SER A 158 -2.58 -2.64 18.38
C SER A 158 -1.54 -2.82 17.31
N PHE A 159 -1.90 -2.52 16.06
CA PHE A 159 -0.99 -2.47 14.93
C PHE A 159 -0.67 -1.02 14.56
N ARG A 160 0.60 -0.78 14.22
CA ARG A 160 1.02 0.47 13.61
C ARG A 160 0.87 0.39 12.11
N ILE A 161 0.10 1.30 11.55
CA ILE A 161 -0.24 1.34 10.12
C ILE A 161 0.32 2.60 9.49
N VAL A 162 0.84 2.47 8.28
CA VAL A 162 1.23 3.58 7.42
C VAL A 162 0.22 3.68 6.28
N ASN A 163 -0.32 4.88 6.11
CA ASN A 163 -1.20 5.25 5.01
C ASN A 163 -0.43 6.05 3.95
N SER A 164 -1.00 6.17 2.74
CA SER A 164 -0.40 6.84 1.59
C SER A 164 -0.95 8.26 1.34
N TRP A 165 -1.83 8.79 2.18
CA TRP A 165 -2.53 10.07 1.93
C TRP A 165 -1.75 11.32 2.39
N GLY A 166 -0.49 11.20 2.70
CA GLY A 166 0.34 12.27 3.20
C GLY A 166 0.51 12.24 4.72
N ARG A 167 1.06 13.34 5.25
CA ARG A 167 1.30 13.54 6.69
C ARG A 167 0.19 14.37 7.28
#